data_cc3173146b5305ded3463ac7f823906c
#
_entry.id   cc3173146b5305ded3463ac7f823906c
#
_cell.length_a   1.000
_cell.length_b   1.000
_cell.length_c   1.000
_cell.angle_alpha   90.00
_cell.angle_beta   90.00
_cell.angle_gamma   90.00
#
_symmetry.space_group_name_H-M   'P 1'
#
loop_
_entity.id
_entity.type
_entity.pdbx_description
1 polymer ?
#
loop_
_entity_poly.entity_id
_entity_poly.type
_entity_poly.pdbx_seq_one_letter_code
_entity_poly.pdbx_strand_id
1 'polypeptide(L)'
;MGLFRKDKEETKFDAEKITSKERLNKDWLRCVFIIEIMGRPPKYISDAMKLVLKGFSKEKGVEVLKHKIHKPKKVFLKGEKPDKKQKMRELFSTFSEIEFLVESMGRLTELTFDFMPSSVEILEPQTLKLEMNAARNIINDIATKLHKNDAVVKTLYAQNLNLKRELEELKK
;
A
#
# COMPACT_ATOMS: atom_id res chain seq x y z
N MET A 1 9.27 -28.91 -26.97
CA MET A 1 8.34 -27.88 -27.46
C MET A 1 7.22 -27.74 -26.45
N GLY A 2 7.32 -26.85 -25.50
CA GLY A 2 6.35 -26.65 -24.42
C GLY A 2 6.04 -25.15 -24.29
N LEU A 3 4.81 -24.79 -24.64
CA LEU A 3 4.28 -23.43 -24.62
C LEU A 3 4.24 -22.90 -23.19
N PHE A 4 4.99 -21.85 -22.90
CA PHE A 4 4.76 -20.96 -21.75
C PHE A 4 3.46 -20.17 -22.01
N ARG A 5 2.37 -20.56 -21.38
CA ARG A 5 1.18 -19.72 -21.28
C ARG A 5 1.48 -18.56 -20.33
N LYS A 6 1.55 -17.36 -20.89
CA LYS A 6 1.51 -16.09 -20.18
C LYS A 6 0.10 -15.90 -19.60
N ASP A 7 -0.11 -16.18 -18.33
CA ASP A 7 -1.28 -15.68 -17.61
C ASP A 7 -1.01 -14.24 -17.20
N LYS A 8 -1.33 -13.33 -18.09
CA LYS A 8 -1.45 -11.90 -17.82
C LYS A 8 -2.92 -11.60 -17.56
N GLU A 9 -3.35 -11.55 -16.31
CA GLU A 9 -4.54 -10.79 -15.95
C GLU A 9 -4.17 -9.30 -15.89
N GLU A 10 -4.05 -8.67 -17.05
CA GLU A 10 -4.11 -7.22 -17.20
C GLU A 10 -5.59 -6.86 -17.32
N THR A 11 -6.23 -6.51 -16.23
CA THR A 11 -7.52 -5.80 -16.31
C THR A 11 -7.24 -4.38 -16.76
N LYS A 12 -7.46 -4.11 -18.05
CA LYS A 12 -7.57 -2.75 -18.57
C LYS A 12 -8.90 -2.19 -18.11
N PHE A 13 -8.86 -1.17 -17.26
CA PHE A 13 -9.98 -0.25 -17.16
C PHE A 13 -9.95 0.61 -18.42
N ASP A 14 -10.92 0.40 -19.32
CA ASP A 14 -11.20 1.31 -20.43
C ASP A 14 -11.86 2.58 -19.87
N ALA A 15 -11.07 3.40 -19.20
CA ALA A 15 -11.43 4.78 -18.94
C ALA A 15 -11.13 5.57 -20.23
N GLU A 16 -12.14 6.23 -20.74
CA GLU A 16 -12.06 7.03 -21.97
C GLU A 16 -10.79 7.89 -21.98
N LYS A 17 -9.96 7.71 -22.97
CA LYS A 17 -8.66 8.40 -23.17
C LYS A 17 -8.72 9.94 -23.19
N ILE A 18 -9.92 10.51 -23.18
CA ILE A 18 -10.18 11.96 -23.19
C ILE A 18 -9.97 12.55 -21.79
N THR A 19 -10.29 11.82 -20.72
CA THR A 19 -10.30 12.31 -19.34
C THR A 19 -8.91 12.53 -18.73
N SER A 20 -7.92 11.73 -19.08
CA SER A 20 -6.60 11.82 -18.40
C SER A 20 -5.82 13.09 -18.79
N LYS A 21 -5.85 13.51 -20.06
CA LYS A 21 -5.19 14.76 -20.49
C LYS A 21 -5.91 16.00 -19.95
N GLU A 22 -7.25 16.00 -19.91
CA GLU A 22 -8.03 17.10 -19.36
C GLU A 22 -7.84 17.27 -17.85
N ARG A 23 -7.64 16.18 -17.10
CA ARG A 23 -7.40 16.22 -15.67
C ARG A 23 -5.98 16.66 -15.32
N LEU A 24 -4.98 16.22 -16.06
CA LEU A 24 -3.61 16.74 -15.93
C LEU A 24 -3.53 18.24 -16.18
N ASN A 25 -4.37 18.77 -17.08
CA ASN A 25 -4.52 20.22 -17.28
C ASN A 25 -5.25 20.95 -16.14
N LYS A 26 -5.84 20.21 -15.17
CA LYS A 26 -6.54 20.74 -14.00
C LYS A 26 -5.75 20.48 -12.70
N ASP A 27 -4.41 20.47 -12.77
CA ASP A 27 -3.50 20.28 -11.63
C ASP A 27 -3.59 18.91 -10.94
N TRP A 28 -4.19 17.91 -11.58
CA TRP A 28 -4.16 16.53 -11.09
C TRP A 28 -2.75 15.95 -11.21
N LEU A 29 -2.40 15.06 -10.29
CA LEU A 29 -1.13 14.36 -10.28
C LEU A 29 -1.30 12.98 -10.87
N ARG A 30 -0.36 12.54 -11.70
CA ARG A 30 -0.23 11.16 -12.13
C ARG A 30 0.82 10.46 -11.29
N CYS A 31 0.40 9.41 -10.59
CA CYS A 31 1.21 8.76 -9.58
C CYS A 31 1.24 7.24 -9.77
N VAL A 32 2.26 6.62 -9.18
CA VAL A 32 2.33 5.17 -9.03
C VAL A 32 2.48 4.82 -7.55
N PHE A 33 1.64 3.93 -7.06
CA PHE A 33 1.81 3.27 -5.77
C PHE A 33 2.30 1.84 -5.97
N ILE A 34 3.24 1.42 -5.12
CA ILE A 34 3.56 0.01 -4.92
C ILE A 34 3.01 -0.37 -3.54
N ILE A 35 2.00 -1.23 -3.52
CA ILE A 35 1.42 -1.74 -2.27
C ILE A 35 1.87 -3.18 -2.10
N GLU A 36 2.42 -3.51 -0.93
CA GLU A 36 2.90 -4.85 -0.59
C GLU A 36 2.08 -5.44 0.56
N ILE A 37 1.74 -6.73 0.44
CA ILE A 37 1.06 -7.49 1.49
C ILE A 37 1.87 -8.76 1.77
N MET A 38 2.19 -8.97 3.04
CA MET A 38 2.83 -10.20 3.53
C MET A 38 1.88 -10.99 4.41
N GLY A 39 1.96 -12.32 4.31
CA GLY A 39 1.14 -13.20 5.13
C GLY A 39 1.12 -14.64 4.65
N ARG A 40 0.16 -15.39 5.16
CA ARG A 40 -0.10 -16.80 4.80
C ARG A 40 -1.56 -17.17 5.01
N PRO A 41 -2.10 -18.06 4.20
CA PRO A 41 -1.53 -18.72 3.01
C PRO A 41 -1.45 -17.77 1.79
N PRO A 42 -0.74 -18.16 0.71
CA PRO A 42 -0.59 -17.33 -0.50
C PRO A 42 -1.91 -16.87 -1.12
N LYS A 43 -2.92 -17.73 -1.09
CA LYS A 43 -4.27 -17.40 -1.58
C LYS A 43 -4.87 -16.23 -0.82
N TYR A 44 -4.72 -16.23 0.50
CA TYR A 44 -5.29 -15.18 1.36
C TYR A 44 -4.71 -13.80 1.03
N ILE A 45 -3.38 -13.69 0.87
CA ILE A 45 -2.76 -12.40 0.53
C ILE A 45 -3.11 -11.93 -0.89
N SER A 46 -3.34 -12.87 -1.83
CA SER A 46 -3.82 -12.51 -3.17
C SER A 46 -5.25 -11.96 -3.13
N ASP A 47 -6.13 -12.55 -2.33
CA ASP A 47 -7.50 -12.10 -2.19
C ASP A 47 -7.57 -10.77 -1.40
N ALA A 48 -6.72 -10.61 -0.38
CA ALA A 48 -6.55 -9.35 0.34
C ALA A 48 -6.08 -8.22 -0.59
N MET A 49 -5.11 -8.48 -1.47
CA MET A 49 -4.65 -7.50 -2.45
C MET A 49 -5.78 -7.06 -3.40
N LYS A 50 -6.61 -7.97 -3.88
CA LYS A 50 -7.78 -7.64 -4.71
C LYS A 50 -8.77 -6.74 -3.96
N LEU A 51 -8.98 -6.99 -2.66
CA LEU A 51 -9.84 -6.16 -1.81
C LEU A 51 -9.27 -4.76 -1.64
N VAL A 52 -7.97 -4.62 -1.40
CA VAL A 52 -7.28 -3.33 -1.30
C VAL A 52 -7.44 -2.54 -2.60
N LEU A 53 -7.20 -3.16 -3.75
CA LEU A 53 -7.38 -2.51 -5.06
C LEU A 53 -8.82 -2.09 -5.31
N LYS A 54 -9.79 -2.93 -4.93
CA LYS A 54 -11.21 -2.59 -5.03
C LYS A 54 -11.58 -1.42 -4.11
N GLY A 55 -10.98 -1.32 -2.93
CA GLY A 55 -11.11 -0.16 -2.04
C GLY A 55 -10.51 1.07 -2.69
N PHE A 56 -9.28 0.99 -3.12
CA PHE A 56 -8.54 2.09 -3.76
C PHE A 56 -9.27 2.68 -4.98
N SER A 57 -9.85 1.82 -5.83
CA SER A 57 -10.58 2.28 -7.03
C SER A 57 -11.91 2.99 -6.72
N LYS A 58 -12.40 2.94 -5.47
CA LYS A 58 -13.61 3.63 -5.03
C LYS A 58 -13.34 4.96 -4.33
N GLU A 59 -12.06 5.26 -4.10
CA GLU A 59 -11.68 6.49 -3.42
C GLU A 59 -12.07 7.72 -4.25
N LYS A 60 -12.63 8.73 -3.56
CA LYS A 60 -12.99 10.00 -4.19
C LYS A 60 -11.72 10.77 -4.57
N GLY A 61 -11.76 11.50 -5.67
CA GLY A 61 -10.61 12.27 -6.15
C GLY A 61 -9.48 11.41 -6.71
N VAL A 62 -9.77 10.14 -7.05
CA VAL A 62 -8.81 9.17 -7.61
C VAL A 62 -9.40 8.55 -8.88
N GLU A 63 -8.56 8.35 -9.88
CA GLU A 63 -8.87 7.57 -11.08
C GLU A 63 -7.75 6.58 -11.36
N VAL A 64 -8.04 5.30 -11.24
CA VAL A 64 -7.09 4.24 -11.53
C VAL A 64 -6.97 4.07 -13.05
N LEU A 65 -5.76 4.31 -13.58
CA LEU A 65 -5.45 4.15 -15.00
C LEU A 65 -5.04 2.72 -15.33
N LYS A 66 -4.22 2.13 -14.45
CA LYS A 66 -3.66 0.80 -14.67
C LYS A 66 -3.26 0.18 -13.33
N HIS A 67 -3.41 -1.11 -13.21
CA HIS A 67 -2.84 -1.85 -12.08
C HIS A 67 -2.33 -3.22 -12.52
N LYS A 68 -1.40 -3.76 -11.72
CA LYS A 68 -0.83 -5.08 -11.95
C LYS A 68 -0.55 -5.75 -10.60
N ILE A 69 -1.19 -6.90 -10.37
CA ILE A 69 -0.92 -7.73 -9.19
C ILE A 69 0.14 -8.76 -9.55
N HIS A 70 1.17 -8.86 -8.72
CA HIS A 70 2.20 -9.88 -8.87
C HIS A 70 1.84 -11.13 -8.07
N LYS A 71 2.22 -12.31 -8.60
CA LYS A 71 1.98 -13.60 -7.91
C LYS A 71 2.74 -13.64 -6.58
N PRO A 72 2.16 -14.19 -5.51
CA PRO A 72 2.84 -14.35 -4.24
C PRO A 72 4.17 -15.09 -4.38
N LYS A 73 5.21 -14.55 -3.76
CA LYS A 73 6.53 -15.16 -3.66
C LYS A 73 6.84 -15.47 -2.20
N LYS A 74 7.54 -16.58 -1.97
CA LYS A 74 8.03 -16.95 -0.65
C LYS A 74 9.10 -15.96 -0.21
N VAL A 75 8.97 -15.45 1.02
CA VAL A 75 9.92 -14.52 1.62
C VAL A 75 10.43 -15.08 2.95
N PHE A 76 11.66 -14.70 3.30
CA PHE A 76 12.30 -15.05 4.56
C PHE A 76 12.52 -13.77 5.36
N LEU A 77 12.15 -13.77 6.63
CA LEU A 77 12.48 -12.65 7.51
C LEU A 77 14.00 -12.60 7.74
N LYS A 78 14.56 -11.39 7.73
CA LYS A 78 16.00 -11.20 8.00
C LYS A 78 16.36 -11.79 9.35
N GLY A 79 17.32 -12.74 9.39
CA GLY A 79 17.79 -13.39 10.62
C GLY A 79 17.25 -14.81 10.86
N GLU A 80 16.25 -15.27 10.11
CA GLU A 80 15.81 -16.66 10.18
C GLU A 80 16.55 -17.50 9.13
N LYS A 81 17.41 -18.45 9.60
CA LYS A 81 17.96 -19.48 8.70
C LYS A 81 16.82 -20.46 8.36
N PRO A 82 16.75 -20.93 7.10
CA PRO A 82 15.74 -21.91 6.71
C PRO A 82 16.00 -23.24 7.45
N ASP A 83 15.27 -23.45 8.54
CA ASP A 83 15.32 -24.71 9.25
C ASP A 83 14.33 -25.70 8.62
N LYS A 84 14.82 -26.90 8.25
CA LYS A 84 14.04 -27.93 7.55
C LYS A 84 12.78 -28.41 8.32
N LYS A 85 12.69 -28.13 9.61
CA LYS A 85 11.55 -28.47 10.46
C LYS A 85 10.45 -27.41 10.53
N GLN A 86 10.64 -26.23 9.93
CA GLN A 86 9.73 -25.07 10.09
C GLN A 86 8.82 -24.82 8.88
N LYS A 87 8.22 -25.84 8.29
CA LYS A 87 7.15 -25.66 7.28
C LYS A 87 6.00 -24.73 7.74
N MET A 88 5.83 -24.54 9.03
CA MET A 88 4.76 -23.71 9.61
C MET A 88 5.06 -22.19 9.63
N ARG A 89 6.26 -21.76 9.26
CA ARG A 89 6.67 -20.34 9.28
C ARG A 89 6.92 -19.72 7.92
N GLU A 90 6.50 -20.38 6.85
CA GLU A 90 6.63 -19.84 5.51
C GLU A 90 5.76 -18.60 5.34
N LEU A 91 6.39 -17.45 5.11
CA LEU A 91 5.72 -16.23 4.73
C LEU A 91 5.77 -16.04 3.23
N PHE A 92 4.74 -15.42 2.71
CA PHE A 92 4.64 -15.03 1.31
C PHE A 92 4.41 -13.53 1.22
N SER A 93 4.97 -12.90 0.21
CA SER A 93 4.70 -11.51 -0.15
C SER A 93 4.13 -11.44 -1.55
N THR A 94 3.17 -10.55 -1.74
CA THR A 94 2.67 -10.11 -3.03
C THR A 94 2.66 -8.60 -3.06
N PHE A 95 2.84 -8.01 -4.23
CA PHE A 95 2.73 -6.58 -4.41
C PHE A 95 1.91 -6.22 -5.64
N SER A 96 1.36 -5.03 -5.63
CA SER A 96 0.64 -4.44 -6.76
C SER A 96 1.25 -3.09 -7.11
N GLU A 97 1.42 -2.87 -8.40
CA GLU A 97 1.72 -1.57 -8.99
C GLU A 97 0.39 -0.94 -9.43
N ILE A 98 0.10 0.26 -8.97
CA ILE A 98 -1.13 0.99 -9.27
C ILE A 98 -0.76 2.33 -9.85
N GLU A 99 -1.07 2.56 -11.11
CA GLU A 99 -0.95 3.86 -11.77
C GLU A 99 -2.29 4.55 -11.76
N PHE A 100 -2.33 5.80 -11.27
CA PHE A 100 -3.58 6.53 -11.04
C PHE A 100 -3.39 8.04 -11.16
N LEU A 101 -4.51 8.73 -11.36
CA LEU A 101 -4.60 10.18 -11.23
C LEU A 101 -5.20 10.52 -9.87
N VAL A 102 -4.72 11.58 -9.26
CA VAL A 102 -5.24 12.11 -7.99
C VAL A 102 -5.38 13.62 -8.07
N GLU A 103 -6.45 14.14 -7.48
CA GLU A 103 -6.88 15.53 -7.63
C GLU A 103 -5.95 16.56 -6.97
N SER A 104 -5.15 16.18 -5.98
CA SER A 104 -4.26 17.10 -5.27
C SER A 104 -3.15 16.40 -4.48
N MET A 105 -2.11 17.14 -4.13
CA MET A 105 -1.04 16.66 -3.25
C MET A 105 -1.56 16.32 -1.83
N GLY A 106 -2.55 17.05 -1.32
CA GLY A 106 -3.20 16.73 -0.05
C GLY A 106 -3.88 15.36 -0.11
N ARG A 107 -4.65 15.11 -1.16
CA ARG A 107 -5.31 13.81 -1.35
C ARG A 107 -4.31 12.66 -1.54
N LEU A 108 -3.21 12.89 -2.26
CA LEU A 108 -2.13 11.91 -2.38
C LEU A 108 -1.54 11.57 -1.00
N THR A 109 -1.34 12.57 -0.14
CA THR A 109 -0.84 12.37 1.22
C THR A 109 -1.81 11.53 2.06
N GLU A 110 -3.11 11.81 2.02
CA GLU A 110 -4.13 11.01 2.71
C GLU A 110 -4.09 9.54 2.25
N LEU A 111 -4.11 9.29 0.94
CA LEU A 111 -4.03 7.96 0.36
C LEU A 111 -2.76 7.20 0.78
N THR A 112 -1.63 7.93 0.88
CA THR A 112 -0.38 7.34 1.35
C THR A 112 -0.49 6.81 2.78
N PHE A 113 -1.22 7.50 3.66
CA PHE A 113 -1.48 7.00 5.01
C PHE A 113 -2.53 5.90 5.08
N ASP A 114 -3.55 5.96 4.24
CA ASP A 114 -4.66 5.02 4.30
C ASP A 114 -4.30 3.65 3.69
N PHE A 115 -3.48 3.65 2.63
CA PHE A 115 -3.07 2.44 1.92
C PHE A 115 -1.64 2.00 2.21
N MET A 116 -0.83 2.83 2.89
CA MET A 116 0.56 2.54 3.30
C MET A 116 1.40 1.89 2.20
N PRO A 117 1.52 2.51 1.02
CA PRO A 117 2.34 1.95 -0.06
C PRO A 117 3.80 1.85 0.37
N SER A 118 4.51 0.83 -0.13
CA SER A 118 5.96 0.69 0.07
C SER A 118 6.77 1.66 -0.80
N SER A 119 6.16 2.19 -1.87
CA SER A 119 6.75 3.23 -2.71
C SER A 119 5.67 4.13 -3.30
N VAL A 120 6.01 5.41 -3.44
CA VAL A 120 5.18 6.45 -4.06
C VAL A 120 6.05 7.15 -5.12
N GLU A 121 5.57 7.18 -6.36
CA GLU A 121 6.20 7.92 -7.43
C GLU A 121 5.20 8.91 -8.03
N ILE A 122 5.64 10.13 -8.29
CA ILE A 122 4.86 11.15 -8.99
C ILE A 122 5.46 11.26 -10.40
N LEU A 123 4.68 10.86 -11.40
CA LEU A 123 5.12 10.85 -12.79
C LEU A 123 4.91 12.21 -13.46
N GLU A 124 3.78 12.84 -13.15
CA GLU A 124 3.37 14.12 -13.71
C GLU A 124 2.59 14.94 -12.67
N PRO A 125 2.73 16.28 -12.67
CA PRO A 125 3.66 17.09 -13.46
C PRO A 125 5.09 17.04 -12.91
N GLN A 126 6.09 17.43 -13.71
CA GLN A 126 7.49 17.51 -13.24
C GLN A 126 7.71 18.65 -12.24
N THR A 127 6.84 19.64 -12.25
CA THR A 127 6.91 20.77 -11.32
C THR A 127 5.51 21.03 -10.77
N LEU A 128 5.41 21.08 -9.45
CA LEU A 128 4.19 21.39 -8.71
C LEU A 128 4.37 22.69 -7.92
N LYS A 129 3.47 23.66 -8.13
CA LYS A 129 3.40 24.87 -7.31
C LYS A 129 2.35 24.65 -6.22
N LEU A 130 2.76 24.80 -4.98
CA LEU A 130 1.86 24.72 -3.82
C LEU A 130 1.74 26.08 -3.17
N GLU A 131 0.51 26.49 -2.91
CA GLU A 131 0.23 27.61 -2.03
C GLU A 131 0.73 27.30 -0.60
N MET A 132 1.26 28.31 0.09
CA MET A 132 1.83 28.14 1.43
C MET A 132 0.83 27.54 2.42
N ASN A 133 -0.45 27.89 2.31
CA ASN A 133 -1.51 27.31 3.15
C ASN A 133 -1.73 25.82 2.86
N ALA A 134 -1.71 25.42 1.59
CA ALA A 134 -1.83 24.01 1.21
C ALA A 134 -0.64 23.19 1.72
N ALA A 135 0.59 23.70 1.58
CA ALA A 135 1.80 23.07 2.11
C ALA A 135 1.73 22.92 3.63
N ARG A 136 1.29 23.94 4.36
CA ARG A 136 1.11 23.90 5.82
C ARG A 136 0.09 22.83 6.22
N ASN A 137 -1.03 22.74 5.54
CA ASN A 137 -2.07 21.76 5.84
C ASN A 137 -1.52 20.33 5.66
N ILE A 138 -0.82 20.06 4.57
CA ILE A 138 -0.19 18.75 4.32
C ILE A 138 0.77 18.39 5.47
N ILE A 139 1.64 19.32 5.89
CA ILE A 139 2.59 19.07 6.99
C ILE A 139 1.85 18.79 8.29
N ASN A 140 0.79 19.54 8.60
CA ASN A 140 -0.01 19.32 9.80
C ASN A 140 -0.74 17.98 9.79
N ASP A 141 -1.25 17.57 8.64
CA ASP A 141 -1.90 16.26 8.47
C ASP A 141 -0.90 15.11 8.69
N ILE A 142 0.30 15.23 8.12
CA ILE A 142 1.39 14.28 8.34
C ILE A 142 1.74 14.22 9.84
N ALA A 143 1.97 15.36 10.48
CA ALA A 143 2.31 15.43 11.90
C ALA A 143 1.21 14.79 12.78
N THR A 144 -0.06 15.09 12.47
CA THR A 144 -1.22 14.54 13.19
C THR A 144 -1.29 13.01 13.04
N LYS A 145 -1.12 12.49 11.83
CA LYS A 145 -1.13 11.04 11.56
C LYS A 145 0.03 10.34 12.26
N LEU A 146 1.24 10.91 12.19
CA LEU A 146 2.41 10.37 12.90
C LEU A 146 2.20 10.34 14.42
N HIS A 147 1.65 11.42 15.00
CA HIS A 147 1.35 11.48 16.43
C HIS A 147 0.33 10.40 16.85
N LYS A 148 -0.73 10.20 16.05
CA LYS A 148 -1.70 9.13 16.30
C LYS A 148 -1.07 7.75 16.23
N ASN A 149 -0.23 7.50 15.24
CA ASN A 149 0.47 6.22 15.11
C ASN A 149 1.41 5.96 16.29
N ASP A 150 2.17 6.97 16.75
CA ASP A 150 3.03 6.87 17.93
C ASP A 150 2.23 6.51 19.19
N ALA A 151 1.06 7.13 19.38
CA ALA A 151 0.17 6.80 20.50
C ALA A 151 -0.32 5.33 20.46
N VAL A 152 -0.69 4.84 19.28
CA VAL A 152 -1.09 3.43 19.10
C VAL A 152 0.08 2.49 19.39
N VAL A 153 1.27 2.77 18.89
CA VAL A 153 2.48 1.96 19.13
C VAL A 153 2.79 1.90 20.63
N LYS A 154 2.74 3.03 21.34
CA LYS A 154 2.96 3.10 22.79
C LYS A 154 1.94 2.27 23.57
N THR A 155 0.66 2.35 23.16
CA THR A 155 -0.42 1.55 23.77
C THR A 155 -0.20 0.06 23.57
N LEU A 156 0.09 -0.37 22.33
CA LEU A 156 0.37 -1.78 22.02
C LEU A 156 1.61 -2.29 22.74
N TYR A 157 2.64 -1.48 22.88
CA TYR A 157 3.84 -1.83 23.65
C TYR A 157 3.52 -2.06 25.12
N ALA A 158 2.75 -1.16 25.75
CA ALA A 158 2.32 -1.33 27.13
C ALA A 158 1.46 -2.60 27.34
N GLN A 159 0.51 -2.85 26.42
CA GLN A 159 -0.30 -4.08 26.45
C GLN A 159 0.57 -5.34 26.31
N ASN A 160 1.56 -5.33 25.43
CA ASN A 160 2.47 -6.45 25.25
C ASN A 160 3.31 -6.73 26.50
N LEU A 161 3.78 -5.69 27.19
CA LEU A 161 4.48 -5.85 28.46
C LEU A 161 3.59 -6.47 29.54
N ASN A 162 2.34 -6.02 29.65
CA ASN A 162 1.38 -6.57 30.62
C ASN A 162 1.10 -8.05 30.33
N LEU A 163 0.79 -8.40 29.08
CA LEU A 163 0.56 -9.79 28.68
C LEU A 163 1.77 -10.69 28.95
N LYS A 164 2.98 -10.18 28.75
CA LYS A 164 4.20 -10.92 29.09
C LYS A 164 4.31 -11.20 30.58
N ARG A 165 4.00 -10.21 31.44
CA ARG A 165 4.00 -10.39 32.92
C ARG A 165 2.97 -11.42 33.36
N GLU A 166 1.74 -11.33 32.85
CA GLU A 166 0.68 -12.31 33.12
C GLU A 166 1.09 -13.72 32.71
N LEU A 167 1.72 -13.88 31.54
CA LEU A 167 2.23 -15.17 31.10
C LEU A 167 3.36 -15.73 32.00
N GLU A 168 4.20 -14.88 32.54
CA GLU A 168 5.25 -15.28 33.50
C GLU A 168 4.67 -15.69 34.85
N GLU A 169 3.63 -15.02 35.32
CA GLU A 169 2.91 -15.36 36.55
C GLU A 169 2.18 -16.70 36.43
N LEU A 170 1.56 -16.99 35.28
CA LEU A 170 0.87 -18.26 35.02
C LEU A 170 1.82 -19.48 34.85
N LYS A 171 3.11 -19.23 34.66
CA LYS A 171 4.13 -20.28 34.53
C LYS A 171 4.80 -20.67 35.84
N LYS A 172 4.52 -19.93 36.91
CA LYS A 172 4.99 -20.23 38.29
C LYS A 172 4.01 -21.11 38.99
#